data_9bb2915df2202e569b8236cbb30ebe14
#
_entry.id   9bb2915df2202e569b8236cbb30ebe14
#
_cell.length_a   1.000
_cell.length_b   1.000
_cell.length_c   1.000
_cell.angle_alpha   90.00
_cell.angle_beta   90.00
_cell.angle_gamma   90.00
#
_symmetry.space_group_name_H-M   'P 1'
#
loop_
_entity.id
_entity.type
_entity.pdbx_description
1 polymer ?
#
loop_
_entity_poly.entity_id
_entity_poly.type
_entity_poly.pdbx_seq_one_letter_code
_entity_poly.pdbx_strand_id
1 'polypeptide(L)'
;MTKPTFTSKPVVVAIGGTDFVFTPTVQDANNYTNDMMPNNKVAPAYTYLTRTVNTEQKDELTELLDSVPGLTIELYATVSNASKGGIEITLKK
;
A
#
# COMPACT_ATOMS: atom_id res chain seq x y z
N MET A 1 12.28 -28.32 4.48
CA MET A 1 10.95 -27.76 4.30
C MET A 1 10.97 -26.25 4.22
N THR A 2 10.31 -25.72 3.26
CA THR A 2 10.31 -24.30 3.04
C THR A 2 9.16 -23.64 3.79
N LYS A 3 9.49 -22.67 4.61
CA LYS A 3 8.47 -21.85 5.25
C LYS A 3 7.80 -20.97 4.22
N PRO A 4 6.48 -20.79 4.29
CA PRO A 4 5.85 -19.76 3.48
C PRO A 4 6.44 -18.40 3.88
N THR A 5 7.01 -17.72 2.91
CA THR A 5 7.55 -16.39 3.15
C THR A 5 6.78 -15.40 2.32
N PHE A 6 6.45 -14.27 2.91
CA PHE A 6 5.90 -13.18 2.16
C PHE A 6 7.00 -12.64 1.25
N THR A 7 6.77 -12.73 -0.04
CA THR A 7 7.69 -12.17 -1.01
C THR A 7 7.09 -10.88 -1.53
N SER A 8 7.80 -9.79 -1.32
CA SER A 8 7.36 -8.49 -1.75
C SER A 8 7.47 -8.41 -3.27
N LYS A 9 6.33 -8.37 -3.94
CA LYS A 9 6.29 -8.20 -5.38
C LYS A 9 5.87 -6.80 -5.72
N PRO A 10 6.46 -6.20 -6.77
CA PRO A 10 6.01 -4.88 -7.19
C PRO A 10 4.53 -4.91 -7.58
N VAL A 11 3.80 -3.90 -7.13
CA VAL A 11 2.40 -3.72 -7.47
C VAL A 11 2.32 -2.52 -8.41
N VAL A 12 1.78 -2.71 -9.60
CA VAL A 12 1.66 -1.63 -10.58
C VAL A 12 0.21 -1.20 -10.62
N VAL A 13 -0.03 0.09 -10.40
CA VAL A 13 -1.37 0.65 -10.41
C VAL A 13 -1.39 1.84 -11.37
N ALA A 14 -2.34 1.83 -12.29
CA ALA A 14 -2.52 2.94 -13.23
C ALA A 14 -3.42 3.99 -12.59
N ILE A 15 -2.92 5.20 -12.50
CA ILE A 15 -3.69 6.34 -11.96
C ILE A 15 -3.60 7.46 -12.97
N GLY A 16 -4.75 7.82 -13.55
CA GLY A 16 -4.79 8.92 -14.51
C GLY A 16 -3.87 8.73 -15.71
N GLY A 17 -3.70 7.51 -16.17
CA GLY A 17 -2.86 7.22 -17.33
C GLY A 17 -1.39 7.01 -17.01
N THR A 18 -0.98 7.11 -15.76
CA THR A 18 0.39 6.88 -15.33
C THR A 18 0.46 5.62 -14.48
N ASP A 19 1.40 4.74 -14.79
CA ASP A 19 1.62 3.54 -13.99
C ASP A 19 2.56 3.85 -12.83
N PHE A 20 2.07 3.64 -11.60
CA PHE A 20 2.88 3.80 -10.40
C PHE A 20 3.28 2.44 -9.89
N VAL A 21 4.54 2.30 -9.48
CA VAL A 21 5.08 1.03 -8.99
C VAL A 21 5.28 1.13 -7.49
N PHE A 22 4.69 0.20 -6.75
CA PHE A 22 4.81 0.13 -5.30
C PHE A 22 5.49 -1.18 -4.92
N THR A 23 6.38 -1.12 -3.92
CA THR A 23 7.06 -2.32 -3.43
C THR A 23 6.91 -2.37 -1.91
N PRO A 24 5.72 -2.77 -1.42
CA PRO A 24 5.47 -2.81 0.02
C PRO A 24 6.23 -3.94 0.69
N THR A 25 6.62 -3.71 1.94
CA THR A 25 7.26 -4.73 2.77
C THR A 25 6.35 -5.07 3.95
N VAL A 26 6.67 -6.17 4.65
CA VAL A 26 5.96 -6.52 5.87
C VAL A 26 6.10 -5.40 6.91
N GLN A 27 7.27 -4.76 6.96
CA GLN A 27 7.49 -3.65 7.88
C GLN A 27 6.55 -2.48 7.59
N ASP A 28 6.35 -2.15 6.31
CA ASP A 28 5.43 -1.08 5.93
C ASP A 28 4.00 -1.39 6.36
N ALA A 29 3.56 -2.63 6.17
CA ALA A 29 2.22 -3.05 6.57
C ALA A 29 2.05 -2.98 8.09
N ASN A 30 3.06 -3.41 8.83
CA ASN A 30 3.02 -3.38 10.29
C ASN A 30 3.01 -1.93 10.80
N ASN A 31 3.78 -1.06 10.17
CA ASN A 31 3.80 0.35 10.54
C ASN A 31 2.43 0.99 10.34
N TYR A 32 1.77 0.67 9.23
CA TYR A 32 0.42 1.18 8.99
C TYR A 32 -0.54 0.73 10.11
N THR A 33 -0.51 -0.56 10.43
CA THR A 33 -1.40 -1.12 11.45
C THR A 33 -1.15 -0.49 12.80
N ASN A 34 0.12 -0.28 13.16
CA ASN A 34 0.47 0.31 14.44
C ASN A 34 0.07 1.78 14.54
N ASP A 35 0.11 2.50 13.43
CA ASP A 35 -0.17 3.93 13.42
C ASP A 35 -1.63 4.26 13.21
N MET A 36 -2.42 3.29 12.74
CA MET A 36 -3.82 3.51 12.45
C MET A 36 -4.64 3.69 13.73
N MET A 37 -5.48 4.71 13.75
CA MET A 37 -6.39 4.97 14.85
C MET A 37 -7.80 5.15 14.30
N PRO A 38 -8.83 4.98 15.15
CA PRO A 38 -10.23 5.09 14.67
C PRO A 38 -10.54 6.38 13.92
N ASN A 39 -9.93 7.49 14.33
CA ASN A 39 -10.16 8.78 13.69
C ASN A 39 -8.94 9.30 12.92
N ASN A 40 -7.97 8.42 12.64
CA ASN A 40 -6.77 8.82 11.90
C ASN A 40 -6.31 7.66 11.03
N LYS A 41 -6.95 7.50 9.87
CA LYS A 41 -6.62 6.42 8.93
C LYS A 41 -5.90 6.93 7.70
N VAL A 42 -6.08 8.21 7.39
CA VAL A 42 -5.51 8.78 6.17
C VAL A 42 -4.01 8.98 6.28
N ALA A 43 -3.53 9.53 7.39
CA ALA A 43 -2.10 9.78 7.56
C ALA A 43 -1.26 8.50 7.48
N PRO A 44 -1.64 7.40 8.17
CA PRO A 44 -0.88 6.14 8.01
C PRO A 44 -0.92 5.60 6.59
N ALA A 45 -2.05 5.70 5.91
CA ALA A 45 -2.16 5.25 4.52
C ALA A 45 -1.28 6.09 3.60
N TYR A 46 -1.26 7.39 3.79
CA TYR A 46 -0.42 8.31 3.05
C TYR A 46 1.05 7.95 3.22
N THR A 47 1.47 7.73 4.46
CA THR A 47 2.85 7.34 4.77
C THR A 47 3.21 6.01 4.10
N TYR A 48 2.31 5.02 4.18
CA TYR A 48 2.52 3.73 3.55
C TYR A 48 2.76 3.89 2.06
N LEU A 49 1.91 4.64 1.38
CA LEU A 49 1.99 4.81 -0.06
C LEU A 49 3.26 5.56 -0.47
N THR A 50 3.61 6.62 0.23
CA THR A 50 4.77 7.43 -0.15
C THR A 50 6.09 6.73 0.17
N ARG A 51 6.09 5.78 1.10
CA ARG A 51 7.29 5.00 1.41
C ARG A 51 7.48 3.82 0.46
N THR A 52 6.40 3.32 -0.12
CA THR A 52 6.47 2.10 -0.94
C THR A 52 6.54 2.38 -2.43
N VAL A 53 6.16 3.58 -2.85
CA VAL A 53 6.20 3.94 -4.27
C VAL A 53 7.65 4.11 -4.74
N ASN A 54 7.87 3.86 -6.03
CA ASN A 54 9.16 4.11 -6.66
C ASN A 54 9.60 5.55 -6.37
N THR A 55 10.84 5.71 -5.92
CA THR A 55 11.38 7.01 -5.49
C THR A 55 11.21 8.08 -6.57
N GLU A 56 11.36 7.70 -7.83
CA GLU A 56 11.24 8.65 -8.94
C GLU A 56 9.80 9.15 -9.13
N GLN A 57 8.82 8.43 -8.59
CA GLN A 57 7.41 8.77 -8.75
C GLN A 57 6.80 9.39 -7.49
N LYS A 58 7.60 9.52 -6.44
CA LYS A 58 7.09 9.96 -5.14
C LYS A 58 6.45 11.35 -5.21
N ASP A 59 7.10 12.30 -5.87
CA ASP A 59 6.59 13.65 -5.94
C ASP A 59 5.28 13.72 -6.72
N GLU A 60 5.20 13.01 -7.83
CA GLU A 60 3.99 12.97 -8.64
C GLU A 60 2.86 12.31 -7.88
N LEU A 61 3.15 11.22 -7.17
CA LEU A 61 2.13 10.55 -6.35
C LEU A 61 1.63 11.46 -5.23
N THR A 62 2.54 12.14 -4.54
CA THR A 62 2.19 13.04 -3.45
C THR A 62 1.22 14.13 -3.94
N GLU A 63 1.50 14.68 -5.11
CA GLU A 63 0.64 15.71 -5.69
C GLU A 63 -0.76 15.16 -5.97
N LEU A 64 -0.85 13.93 -6.48
CA LEU A 64 -2.15 13.30 -6.72
C LEU A 64 -2.90 13.04 -5.43
N LEU A 65 -2.22 12.51 -4.41
CA LEU A 65 -2.86 12.21 -3.13
C LEU A 65 -3.39 13.47 -2.46
N ASP A 66 -2.67 14.59 -2.62
CA ASP A 66 -3.10 15.86 -2.04
C ASP A 66 -4.24 16.51 -2.82
N SER A 67 -4.40 16.15 -4.09
CA SER A 67 -5.37 16.82 -4.97
C SER A 67 -6.66 16.06 -5.16
N VAL A 68 -6.66 14.74 -5.05
CA VAL A 68 -7.82 13.91 -5.36
C VAL A 68 -8.46 13.40 -4.08
N PRO A 69 -9.69 13.86 -3.77
CA PRO A 69 -10.36 13.43 -2.54
C PRO A 69 -10.57 11.92 -2.49
N GLY A 70 -10.24 11.31 -1.36
CA GLY A 70 -10.46 9.89 -1.13
C GLY A 70 -9.44 8.96 -1.80
N LEU A 71 -8.55 9.49 -2.61
CA LEU A 71 -7.61 8.65 -3.34
C LEU A 71 -6.67 7.91 -2.40
N THR A 72 -6.22 8.55 -1.32
CA THR A 72 -5.26 7.95 -0.40
C THR A 72 -5.79 6.62 0.16
N ILE A 73 -7.01 6.60 0.68
CA ILE A 73 -7.58 5.39 1.27
C ILE A 73 -7.86 4.35 0.20
N GLU A 74 -8.41 4.76 -0.92
CA GLU A 74 -8.74 3.84 -2.02
C GLU A 74 -7.48 3.19 -2.59
N LEU A 75 -6.45 3.99 -2.81
CA LEU A 75 -5.20 3.48 -3.35
C LEU A 75 -4.50 2.56 -2.35
N TYR A 76 -4.51 2.92 -1.08
CA TYR A 76 -3.95 2.05 -0.05
C TYR A 76 -4.62 0.68 -0.07
N ALA A 77 -5.94 0.64 -0.12
CA ALA A 77 -6.67 -0.62 -0.16
C ALA A 77 -6.28 -1.46 -1.38
N THR A 78 -6.15 -0.81 -2.53
CA THR A 78 -5.78 -1.49 -3.77
C THR A 78 -4.37 -2.08 -3.68
N VAL A 79 -3.40 -1.29 -3.24
CA VAL A 79 -2.00 -1.73 -3.14
C VAL A 79 -1.86 -2.81 -2.07
N SER A 80 -2.49 -2.60 -0.92
CA SER A 80 -2.41 -3.54 0.19
C SER A 80 -2.99 -4.91 -0.19
N ASN A 81 -4.14 -4.92 -0.85
CA ASN A 81 -4.76 -6.17 -1.27
C ASN A 81 -3.91 -6.89 -2.31
N ALA A 82 -3.37 -6.15 -3.26
CA ALA A 82 -2.53 -6.74 -4.29
C ALA A 82 -1.23 -7.30 -3.72
N SER A 83 -0.68 -6.62 -2.70
CA SER A 83 0.60 -7.03 -2.11
C SER A 83 0.50 -8.33 -1.31
N LYS A 84 -0.69 -8.74 -0.95
CA LYS A 84 -0.87 -10.02 -0.25
C LYS A 84 -0.60 -11.24 -1.14
N GLY A 85 -0.49 -11.02 -2.43
CA GLY A 85 -0.11 -12.10 -3.35
C GLY A 85 -1.11 -13.23 -3.42
N GLY A 86 -2.37 -12.97 -3.12
CA GLY A 86 -3.40 -13.98 -3.17
C GLY A 86 -3.40 -14.96 -2.01
N ILE A 87 -2.67 -14.64 -0.95
CA ILE A 87 -2.68 -15.50 0.25
C ILE A 87 -4.07 -15.48 0.87
N GLU A 88 -4.61 -16.67 1.06
CA GLU A 88 -5.91 -16.83 1.65
C GLU A 88 -5.80 -17.01 3.16
N ILE A 89 -6.62 -16.28 3.88
CA ILE A 89 -6.69 -16.40 5.33
C ILE A 89 -8.06 -16.94 5.68
N THR A 90 -8.11 -18.17 6.21
CA THR A 90 -9.37 -18.80 6.57
C THR A 90 -9.39 -19.11 8.05
N LEU A 91 -10.57 -18.95 8.65
CA LEU A 91 -10.74 -19.31 10.04
C LEU A 91 -10.83 -20.83 10.16
N LYS A 92 -9.93 -21.40 10.94
CA LYS A 92 -9.92 -22.83 11.17
C LYS A 92 -10.58 -23.14 12.50
N LYS A 93 -11.49 -24.08 12.48
CA LYS A 93 -12.17 -24.53 13.70
C LYS A 93 -11.55 -25.77 14.26
#